data_7861a6d5ec816e511e629d1e2a2b7ffb
#
_entry.id   7861a6d5ec816e511e629d1e2a2b7ffb
#
_cell.length_a   1.000
_cell.length_b   1.000
_cell.length_c   1.000
_cell.angle_alpha   90.00
_cell.angle_beta   90.00
_cell.angle_gamma   90.00
#
_symmetry.space_group_name_H-M   'P 1'
#
loop_
_entity.id
_entity.type
_entity.pdbx_description
1 polymer ?
#
loop_
_entity_poly.entity_id
_entity_poly.type
_entity_poly.pdbx_seq_one_letter_code
_entity_poly.pdbx_strand_id
1 'polypeptide(L)'
;MQKIETRNMLLELDESTLGVAVKTEHIVWSWSKEFRPRMICEEGEFFFADAEQISHEYYDMGIGRGIRSCFEGFERDGKKYPYRFETLIWMEESTEHVYFEWVPLREEGLHVQKVFWPGEMEFDQPKDSWYTLLTHNQGMMIPNTWETLLSPIAFNGMFETAGGYMPWFGQVKDQEGYIAICTTPWNGGYHASHPAGGPYTHVGVYFEPSL
;
A
#
# COMPACT_ATOMS: atom_id res chain seq x y z
N MET A 1 -3.60 17.86 -5.67
CA MET A 1 -4.25 16.55 -5.97
C MET A 1 -3.99 16.22 -7.42
N GLN A 2 -3.30 15.13 -7.68
CA GLN A 2 -3.03 14.59 -9.02
C GLN A 2 -4.10 13.56 -9.40
N LYS A 3 -4.46 13.49 -10.69
CA LYS A 3 -5.49 12.57 -11.19
C LYS A 3 -5.04 11.92 -12.49
N ILE A 4 -5.22 10.62 -12.59
CA ILE A 4 -5.05 9.84 -13.82
C ILE A 4 -6.37 9.13 -14.11
N GLU A 5 -6.83 9.24 -15.32
CA GLU A 5 -8.08 8.62 -15.77
C GLU A 5 -7.80 7.69 -16.94
N THR A 6 -8.33 6.48 -16.86
CA THR A 6 -8.45 5.52 -17.96
C THR A 6 -9.93 5.35 -18.31
N ARG A 7 -10.24 4.46 -19.24
CA ARG A 7 -11.63 4.19 -19.64
C ARG A 7 -12.51 3.75 -18.47
N ASN A 8 -11.96 2.97 -17.53
CA ASN A 8 -12.73 2.26 -16.51
C ASN A 8 -12.39 2.69 -15.08
N MET A 9 -11.29 3.44 -14.90
CA MET A 9 -10.80 3.79 -13.56
C MET A 9 -10.32 5.22 -13.48
N LEU A 10 -10.44 5.79 -12.30
CA LEU A 10 -9.84 7.06 -11.89
C LEU A 10 -8.92 6.82 -10.69
N LEU A 11 -7.67 7.17 -10.83
CA LEU A 11 -6.68 7.22 -9.77
C LEU A 11 -6.53 8.67 -9.28
N GLU A 12 -6.61 8.86 -7.97
CA GLU A 12 -6.36 10.15 -7.32
C GLU A 12 -5.25 10.02 -6.28
N LEU A 13 -4.30 10.95 -6.30
CA LEU A 13 -3.26 11.11 -5.29
C LEU A 13 -3.45 12.46 -4.59
N ASP A 14 -3.60 12.44 -3.28
CA ASP A 14 -3.53 13.64 -2.46
C ASP A 14 -2.05 13.95 -2.15
N GLU A 15 -1.54 15.06 -2.69
CA GLU A 15 -0.14 15.46 -2.55
C GLU A 15 0.24 15.81 -1.11
N SER A 16 -0.73 16.21 -0.28
CA SER A 16 -0.48 16.62 1.11
C SER A 16 -0.42 15.45 2.09
N THR A 17 -1.25 14.44 1.87
CA THR A 17 -1.36 13.27 2.75
C THR A 17 -0.70 12.03 2.15
N LEU A 18 -0.36 12.06 0.86
CA LEU A 18 0.07 10.93 0.04
C LEU A 18 -0.98 9.82 -0.05
N GLY A 19 -2.22 10.15 0.29
CA GLY A 19 -3.35 9.24 0.22
C GLY A 19 -3.73 8.95 -1.24
N VAL A 20 -4.03 7.69 -1.53
CA VAL A 20 -4.42 7.24 -2.86
C VAL A 20 -5.86 6.75 -2.85
N ALA A 21 -6.61 7.06 -3.89
CA ALA A 21 -7.92 6.48 -4.14
C ALA A 21 -8.00 5.94 -5.57
N VAL A 22 -8.56 4.76 -5.71
CA VAL A 22 -8.88 4.14 -7.00
C VAL A 22 -10.41 4.02 -7.09
N LYS A 23 -10.97 4.59 -8.13
CA LYS A 23 -12.43 4.61 -8.35
C LYS A 23 -12.75 3.86 -9.64
N THR A 24 -13.73 3.00 -9.55
CA THR A 24 -14.41 2.38 -10.69
C THR A 24 -15.81 2.99 -10.83
N GLU A 25 -16.62 2.51 -11.77
CA GLU A 25 -18.02 2.94 -11.93
C GLU A 25 -18.85 2.72 -10.66
N HIS A 26 -18.54 1.67 -9.90
CA HIS A 26 -19.40 1.20 -8.81
C HIS A 26 -18.79 1.37 -7.41
N ILE A 27 -17.48 1.51 -7.29
CA ILE A 27 -16.80 1.47 -6.00
C ILE A 27 -15.62 2.42 -5.92
N VAL A 28 -15.37 2.91 -4.73
CA VAL A 28 -14.18 3.68 -4.38
C VAL A 28 -13.35 2.89 -3.39
N TRP A 29 -12.12 2.60 -3.77
CA TRP A 29 -11.08 2.05 -2.91
C TRP A 29 -10.16 3.19 -2.51
N SER A 30 -10.06 3.49 -1.23
CA SER A 30 -9.18 4.54 -0.75
C SER A 30 -8.25 4.02 0.34
N TRP A 31 -7.06 4.60 0.42
CA TRP A 31 -6.16 4.31 1.52
C TRP A 31 -6.72 4.81 2.83
N SER A 32 -6.46 4.06 3.89
CA SER A 32 -6.81 4.45 5.25
C SER A 32 -6.25 5.84 5.58
N LYS A 33 -7.09 6.70 6.12
CA LYS A 33 -6.67 8.05 6.57
C LYS A 33 -5.67 8.01 7.72
N GLU A 34 -5.62 6.90 8.45
CA GLU A 34 -4.68 6.68 9.55
C GLU A 34 -3.34 6.15 9.05
N PHE A 35 -3.30 5.62 7.83
CA PHE A 35 -2.09 5.11 7.26
C PHE A 35 -1.17 6.26 6.81
N ARG A 36 0.06 6.18 7.25
CA ARG A 36 1.13 7.11 6.84
C ARG A 36 2.26 6.32 6.21
N PRO A 37 2.54 6.52 4.90
CA PRO A 37 3.69 5.90 4.24
C PRO A 37 4.99 6.23 4.99
N ARG A 38 5.79 5.19 5.26
CA ARG A 38 7.01 5.35 6.07
C ARG A 38 8.06 4.29 5.78
N MET A 39 9.26 4.59 6.18
CA MET A 39 10.40 3.68 6.22
C MET A 39 10.81 3.41 7.66
N ILE A 40 11.16 2.17 7.97
CA ILE A 40 11.89 1.79 9.19
C ILE A 40 13.34 1.60 8.78
N CYS A 41 14.23 2.35 9.40
CA CYS A 41 15.67 2.33 9.17
C CYS A 41 16.41 2.01 10.48
N GLU A 42 17.68 1.66 10.41
CA GLU A 42 18.53 1.55 11.62
C GLU A 42 18.57 2.86 12.41
N GLU A 43 18.53 3.98 11.71
CA GLU A 43 18.54 5.34 12.27
C GLU A 43 17.18 5.76 12.86
N GLY A 44 16.12 4.98 12.63
CA GLY A 44 14.77 5.20 13.14
C GLY A 44 13.67 5.18 12.10
N GLU A 45 12.49 5.64 12.47
CA GLU A 45 11.33 5.71 11.58
C GLU A 45 11.28 7.07 10.86
N PHE A 46 11.03 7.05 9.55
CA PHE A 46 10.91 8.23 8.70
C PHE A 46 9.62 8.15 7.88
N PHE A 47 8.76 9.15 8.00
CA PHE A 47 7.56 9.25 7.17
C PHE A 47 7.92 9.90 5.83
N PHE A 48 7.29 9.46 4.75
CA PHE A 48 7.54 10.03 3.41
C PHE A 48 7.22 11.53 3.36
N ALA A 49 6.17 11.95 4.08
CA ALA A 49 5.76 13.34 4.17
C ALA A 49 6.77 14.25 4.91
N ASP A 50 7.74 13.68 5.62
CA ASP A 50 8.76 14.43 6.34
C ASP A 50 10.02 14.71 5.48
N ALA A 51 10.02 14.32 4.19
CA ALA A 51 11.10 14.65 3.27
C ALA A 51 11.25 16.17 3.10
N GLU A 52 12.50 16.67 3.05
CA GLU A 52 12.78 18.11 2.85
C GLU A 52 12.28 18.61 1.49
N GLN A 53 12.29 17.74 0.49
CA GLN A 53 11.80 18.02 -0.87
C GLN A 53 10.88 16.91 -1.33
N ILE A 54 9.69 17.28 -1.75
CA ILE A 54 8.70 16.38 -2.35
C ILE A 54 8.24 16.99 -3.66
N SER A 55 8.26 16.19 -4.72
CA SER A 55 7.71 16.59 -6.02
C SER A 55 6.86 15.49 -6.61
N HIS A 56 5.84 15.87 -7.37
CA HIS A 56 4.94 14.98 -8.06
C HIS A 56 4.86 15.38 -9.51
N GLU A 57 4.96 14.43 -10.42
CA GLU A 57 4.84 14.68 -11.85
C GLU A 57 4.07 13.56 -12.55
N TYR A 58 3.43 13.89 -13.65
CA TYR A 58 2.85 12.90 -14.54
C TYR A 58 3.95 12.09 -15.22
N TYR A 59 3.74 10.80 -15.32
CA TYR A 59 4.69 9.87 -15.89
C TYR A 59 4.02 8.99 -16.95
N ASP A 60 4.60 9.01 -18.16
CA ASP A 60 4.15 8.18 -19.28
C ASP A 60 5.04 6.94 -19.40
N MET A 61 4.41 5.77 -19.23
CA MET A 61 5.06 4.47 -19.36
C MET A 61 5.02 3.91 -20.80
N GLY A 62 4.38 4.62 -21.73
CA GLY A 62 4.13 4.14 -23.08
C GLY A 62 2.96 3.16 -23.22
N ILE A 63 2.77 2.28 -22.24
CA ILE A 63 1.62 1.35 -22.15
C ILE A 63 0.58 1.81 -21.13
N GLY A 64 0.91 2.83 -20.34
CA GLY A 64 0.06 3.37 -19.30
C GLY A 64 0.56 4.71 -18.80
N ARG A 65 -0.21 5.33 -17.94
CA ARG A 65 0.09 6.64 -17.35
C ARG A 65 0.05 6.59 -15.84
N GLY A 66 0.87 7.40 -15.21
CA GLY A 66 0.98 7.41 -13.76
C GLY A 66 1.45 8.73 -13.18
N ILE A 67 1.72 8.66 -11.90
CA ILE A 67 2.27 9.72 -11.07
C ILE A 67 3.58 9.21 -10.50
N ARG A 68 4.66 9.93 -10.76
CA ARG A 68 5.95 9.74 -10.14
C ARG A 68 6.11 10.77 -9.02
N SER A 69 6.38 10.29 -7.83
CA SER A 69 6.63 11.14 -6.67
C SER A 69 8.07 10.93 -6.20
N CYS A 70 8.84 12.02 -6.12
CA CYS A 70 10.22 11.99 -5.64
C CYS A 70 10.30 12.59 -4.25
N PHE A 71 11.03 11.91 -3.36
CA PHE A 71 11.26 12.29 -1.98
C PHE A 71 12.76 12.40 -1.74
N GLU A 72 13.22 13.55 -1.25
CA GLU A 72 14.65 13.79 -1.05
C GLU A 72 14.91 14.55 0.25
N GLY A 73 15.93 14.09 0.98
CA GLY A 73 16.39 14.70 2.22
C GLY A 73 15.48 14.41 3.40
N PHE A 74 16.08 13.95 4.48
CA PHE A 74 15.38 13.71 5.74
C PHE A 74 16.20 14.27 6.88
N GLU A 75 15.53 14.73 7.94
CA GLU A 75 16.20 15.19 9.14
C GLU A 75 15.60 14.50 10.38
N ARG A 76 16.49 14.08 11.28
CA ARG A 76 16.09 13.53 12.57
C ARG A 76 17.15 13.86 13.62
N ASP A 77 16.73 14.35 14.76
CA ASP A 77 17.61 14.70 15.91
C ASP A 77 18.75 15.64 15.49
N GLY A 78 18.50 16.58 14.56
CA GLY A 78 19.47 17.52 14.04
C GLY A 78 20.48 16.93 13.04
N LYS A 79 20.35 15.68 12.68
CA LYS A 79 21.17 15.03 11.67
C LYS A 79 20.40 14.94 10.35
N LYS A 80 21.08 15.34 9.26
CA LYS A 80 20.54 15.28 7.90
C LYS A 80 20.99 14.02 7.19
N TYR A 81 20.06 13.45 6.41
CA TYR A 81 20.26 12.25 5.61
C TYR A 81 19.92 12.55 4.15
N PRO A 82 20.89 12.48 3.22
CA PRO A 82 20.67 12.79 1.80
C PRO A 82 20.03 11.62 1.04
N TYR A 83 19.14 10.91 1.68
CA TYR A 83 18.44 9.78 1.09
C TYR A 83 17.43 10.27 0.05
N ARG A 84 17.34 9.54 -1.07
CA ARG A 84 16.41 9.86 -2.15
C ARG A 84 15.79 8.59 -2.72
N PHE A 85 14.48 8.62 -2.89
CA PHE A 85 13.73 7.55 -3.53
C PHE A 85 12.54 8.11 -4.33
N GLU A 86 11.97 7.27 -5.14
CA GLU A 86 10.74 7.54 -5.89
C GLU A 86 9.66 6.51 -5.57
N THR A 87 8.42 6.95 -5.67
CA THR A 87 7.27 6.06 -5.79
C THR A 87 6.59 6.30 -7.14
N LEU A 88 6.20 5.21 -7.79
CA LEU A 88 5.42 5.26 -9.02
C LEU A 88 4.07 4.61 -8.76
N ILE A 89 3.00 5.30 -9.14
CA ILE A 89 1.65 4.77 -9.15
C ILE A 89 1.13 4.96 -10.56
N TRP A 90 0.87 3.89 -11.27
CA TRP A 90 0.45 4.00 -12.65
C TRP A 90 -0.61 2.99 -13.04
N MET A 91 -1.39 3.31 -14.06
CA MET A 91 -2.46 2.48 -14.62
C MET A 91 -2.17 2.17 -16.07
N GLU A 92 -2.39 0.93 -16.46
CA GLU A 92 -2.35 0.50 -17.84
C GLU A 92 -3.65 0.89 -18.56
N GLU A 93 -3.52 1.43 -19.78
CA GLU A 93 -4.66 1.98 -20.53
C GLU A 93 -5.75 0.96 -20.89
N SER A 94 -5.35 -0.29 -21.09
CA SER A 94 -6.23 -1.36 -21.63
C SER A 94 -6.73 -2.34 -20.58
N THR A 95 -6.31 -2.21 -19.33
CA THR A 95 -6.62 -3.11 -18.23
C THR A 95 -7.20 -2.36 -17.03
N GLU A 96 -7.59 -3.11 -16.01
CA GLU A 96 -7.98 -2.57 -14.69
C GLU A 96 -6.86 -2.82 -13.67
N HIS A 97 -5.60 -2.69 -14.11
CA HIS A 97 -4.45 -2.86 -13.25
C HIS A 97 -3.92 -1.51 -12.79
N VAL A 98 -3.63 -1.43 -11.49
CA VAL A 98 -2.89 -0.33 -10.87
C VAL A 98 -1.60 -0.88 -10.31
N TYR A 99 -0.49 -0.27 -10.68
CA TYR A 99 0.85 -0.69 -10.28
C TYR A 99 1.42 0.30 -9.26
N PHE A 100 2.13 -0.25 -8.29
CA PHE A 100 2.78 0.50 -7.23
C PHE A 100 4.24 0.05 -7.15
N GLU A 101 5.15 1.00 -7.31
CA GLU A 101 6.58 0.73 -7.31
C GLU A 101 7.31 1.71 -6.39
N TRP A 102 8.19 1.19 -5.55
CA TRP A 102 9.12 1.97 -4.75
C TRP A 102 10.54 1.76 -5.27
N VAL A 103 11.25 2.85 -5.56
CA VAL A 103 12.55 2.82 -6.24
C VAL A 103 13.56 3.66 -5.46
N PRO A 104 14.54 3.07 -4.79
CA PRO A 104 15.63 3.82 -4.18
C PRO A 104 16.55 4.40 -5.26
N LEU A 105 16.90 5.69 -5.15
CA LEU A 105 17.79 6.38 -6.08
C LEU A 105 19.14 6.73 -5.45
N ARG A 106 19.14 7.07 -4.17
CA ARG A 106 20.33 7.33 -3.38
C ARG A 106 20.14 6.73 -1.99
N GLU A 107 20.93 5.73 -1.67
CA GLU A 107 20.83 4.96 -0.42
C GLU A 107 21.80 5.47 0.67
N GLU A 108 22.55 6.53 0.39
CA GLU A 108 23.52 7.08 1.34
C GLU A 108 22.83 7.64 2.59
N GLY A 109 23.31 7.25 3.75
CA GLY A 109 22.96 7.84 5.04
C GLY A 109 21.74 7.25 5.73
N LEU A 110 20.94 6.40 5.09
CA LEU A 110 19.87 5.63 5.72
C LEU A 110 20.01 4.15 5.37
N HIS A 111 19.89 3.28 6.38
CA HIS A 111 19.86 1.83 6.19
C HIS A 111 18.42 1.35 6.30
N VAL A 112 17.72 1.36 5.17
CA VAL A 112 16.29 1.03 5.12
C VAL A 112 16.09 -0.47 5.32
N GLN A 113 15.36 -0.82 6.38
CA GLN A 113 15.01 -2.20 6.73
C GLN A 113 13.63 -2.57 6.21
N LYS A 114 12.67 -1.63 6.33
CA LYS A 114 11.28 -1.83 5.86
C LYS A 114 10.71 -0.57 5.23
N VAL A 115 9.89 -0.77 4.22
CA VAL A 115 9.10 0.28 3.59
C VAL A 115 7.63 -0.10 3.69
N PHE A 116 6.83 0.68 4.41
CA PHE A 116 5.38 0.53 4.50
C PHE A 116 4.73 1.43 3.44
N TRP A 117 4.50 0.86 2.28
CA TRP A 117 3.85 1.46 1.13
C TRP A 117 3.48 0.34 0.14
N PRO A 118 2.38 0.41 -0.63
CA PRO A 118 1.45 1.52 -0.84
C PRO A 118 0.47 1.79 0.31
N GLY A 119 0.22 0.87 1.23
CA GLY A 119 -0.62 1.12 2.37
C GLY A 119 -1.83 0.21 2.50
N GLU A 120 -2.71 0.54 3.42
CA GLU A 120 -3.95 -0.19 3.69
C GLU A 120 -5.12 0.49 2.99
N MET A 121 -6.01 -0.30 2.40
CA MET A 121 -7.23 0.19 1.79
C MET A 121 -8.41 0.14 2.76
N GLU A 122 -9.26 1.15 2.69
CA GLU A 122 -10.50 1.27 3.46
C GLU A 122 -11.72 1.15 2.58
N PHE A 123 -12.82 0.72 3.19
CA PHE A 123 -14.16 0.78 2.63
C PHE A 123 -14.94 1.92 3.28
N ASP A 124 -15.85 2.53 2.54
CA ASP A 124 -16.72 3.58 3.07
C ASP A 124 -17.59 3.09 4.22
N GLN A 125 -18.17 1.90 4.06
CA GLN A 125 -18.99 1.24 5.09
C GLN A 125 -18.95 -0.27 4.90
N PRO A 126 -18.69 -1.06 5.95
CA PRO A 126 -18.74 -2.51 5.88
C PRO A 126 -20.17 -3.00 5.69
N LYS A 127 -20.31 -4.11 4.94
CA LYS A 127 -21.57 -4.84 4.73
C LYS A 127 -21.32 -6.34 4.82
N ASP A 128 -22.39 -7.10 5.04
CA ASP A 128 -22.33 -8.58 5.19
C ASP A 128 -21.69 -9.28 3.97
N SER A 129 -21.83 -8.69 2.77
CA SER A 129 -21.24 -9.20 1.54
C SER A 129 -19.77 -8.82 1.33
N TRP A 130 -19.12 -8.20 2.29
CA TRP A 130 -17.74 -7.73 2.18
C TRP A 130 -16.79 -8.65 2.92
N TYR A 131 -15.76 -9.10 2.21
CA TYR A 131 -14.82 -10.08 2.71
C TYR A 131 -13.39 -9.66 2.39
N THR A 132 -12.47 -10.00 3.32
CA THR A 132 -11.03 -9.98 3.07
C THR A 132 -10.54 -11.40 2.85
N LEU A 133 -9.77 -11.58 1.79
CA LEU A 133 -9.18 -12.85 1.37
C LEU A 133 -7.68 -12.81 1.65
N LEU A 134 -7.19 -13.76 2.44
CA LEU A 134 -5.77 -13.91 2.73
C LEU A 134 -5.31 -15.30 2.32
N THR A 135 -4.14 -15.38 1.70
CA THR A 135 -3.54 -16.66 1.26
C THR A 135 -2.78 -17.38 2.38
N HIS A 136 -3.06 -17.03 3.63
CA HIS A 136 -2.42 -17.64 4.78
C HIS A 136 -2.85 -19.10 4.97
N ASN A 137 -1.87 -20.02 5.08
CA ASN A 137 -2.10 -21.47 5.17
C ASN A 137 -2.98 -22.00 4.02
N GLN A 138 -4.16 -22.49 4.33
CA GLN A 138 -5.12 -23.03 3.33
C GLN A 138 -6.02 -21.95 2.71
N GLY A 139 -5.74 -20.69 3.00
CA GLY A 139 -6.59 -19.57 2.63
C GLY A 139 -7.61 -19.23 3.72
N MET A 140 -7.83 -17.95 3.90
CA MET A 140 -8.79 -17.41 4.87
C MET A 140 -9.72 -16.43 4.18
N MET A 141 -11.00 -16.50 4.49
CA MET A 141 -12.00 -15.53 4.11
C MET A 141 -12.58 -14.93 5.39
N ILE A 142 -12.34 -13.65 5.62
CA ILE A 142 -12.73 -12.93 6.82
C ILE A 142 -13.86 -11.98 6.45
N PRO A 143 -15.09 -12.17 6.99
CA PRO A 143 -16.14 -11.18 6.83
C PRO A 143 -15.74 -9.84 7.43
N ASN A 144 -15.89 -8.76 6.69
CA ASN A 144 -15.50 -7.44 7.18
C ASN A 144 -16.38 -6.93 8.34
N THR A 145 -17.59 -7.47 8.47
CA THR A 145 -18.51 -7.18 9.58
C THR A 145 -18.39 -8.14 10.76
N TRP A 146 -17.32 -8.89 10.82
CA TRP A 146 -17.13 -9.90 11.86
C TRP A 146 -16.95 -9.28 13.24
N GLU A 147 -18.00 -9.32 14.05
CA GLU A 147 -18.06 -8.74 15.40
C GLU A 147 -17.55 -9.69 16.49
N THR A 148 -17.28 -10.96 16.15
CA THR A 148 -16.90 -11.93 17.17
C THR A 148 -15.60 -11.55 17.83
N LEU A 149 -15.59 -11.65 19.15
CA LEU A 149 -14.47 -11.49 20.10
C LEU A 149 -13.33 -12.51 19.89
N LEU A 150 -13.06 -12.89 18.66
CA LEU A 150 -11.80 -13.55 18.38
C LEU A 150 -10.69 -12.55 18.69
N SER A 151 -9.65 -13.02 19.35
CA SER A 151 -8.42 -12.28 19.54
C SER A 151 -8.11 -11.53 18.26
N PRO A 152 -7.69 -10.26 18.32
CA PRO A 152 -7.39 -9.52 17.11
C PRO A 152 -6.51 -10.39 16.25
N ILE A 153 -7.00 -10.74 15.07
CA ILE A 153 -6.21 -11.48 14.10
C ILE A 153 -5.16 -10.52 13.64
N ALA A 154 -3.92 -10.78 13.98
CA ALA A 154 -2.78 -10.01 13.52
C ALA A 154 -1.82 -10.98 12.84
N PHE A 155 -1.63 -10.78 11.56
CA PHE A 155 -0.62 -11.48 10.76
C PHE A 155 0.40 -10.45 10.30
N ASN A 156 1.65 -10.80 10.45
CA ASN A 156 2.76 -9.99 9.95
C ASN A 156 3.87 -10.93 9.53
N GLY A 157 4.28 -10.86 8.29
CA GLY A 157 5.36 -11.69 7.79
C GLY A 157 5.56 -11.58 6.29
N MET A 158 6.72 -12.09 5.87
CA MET A 158 7.06 -12.19 4.45
C MET A 158 6.17 -13.21 3.75
N PHE A 159 5.84 -12.97 2.49
CA PHE A 159 5.02 -13.88 1.71
C PHE A 159 5.61 -15.29 1.63
N GLU A 160 6.93 -15.42 1.53
CA GLU A 160 7.58 -16.72 1.44
C GLU A 160 7.64 -17.50 2.76
N THR A 161 7.63 -16.81 3.90
CA THR A 161 7.93 -17.43 5.22
C THR A 161 6.79 -17.42 6.20
N ALA A 162 5.81 -16.55 6.04
CA ALA A 162 4.74 -16.34 6.99
C ALA A 162 3.47 -17.18 6.72
N GLY A 163 3.60 -18.31 6.01
CA GLY A 163 2.48 -19.17 5.66
C GLY A 163 1.60 -18.63 4.51
N GLY A 164 2.05 -17.60 3.83
CA GLY A 164 1.44 -17.12 2.58
C GLY A 164 1.95 -17.95 1.42
N TYR A 165 1.17 -18.94 0.99
CA TYR A 165 1.60 -19.82 -0.14
C TYR A 165 1.57 -19.14 -1.50
N MET A 166 0.93 -17.99 -1.59
CA MET A 166 0.86 -17.16 -2.80
C MET A 166 1.00 -15.68 -2.42
N PRO A 167 1.72 -14.87 -3.20
CA PRO A 167 2.02 -13.49 -2.85
C PRO A 167 0.87 -12.54 -3.19
N TRP A 168 -0.32 -12.82 -2.71
CA TRP A 168 -1.48 -11.96 -2.93
C TRP A 168 -2.46 -11.99 -1.75
N PHE A 169 -3.24 -10.94 -1.64
CA PHE A 169 -4.45 -10.85 -0.85
C PHE A 169 -5.51 -10.08 -1.64
N GLY A 170 -6.74 -10.06 -1.16
CA GLY A 170 -7.81 -9.34 -1.85
C GLY A 170 -8.92 -8.94 -0.92
N GLN A 171 -9.75 -8.05 -1.40
CA GLN A 171 -10.98 -7.66 -0.73
C GLN A 171 -12.14 -7.62 -1.72
N VAL A 172 -13.28 -8.12 -1.30
CA VAL A 172 -14.50 -8.19 -2.09
C VAL A 172 -15.58 -7.37 -1.41
N LYS A 173 -16.29 -6.59 -2.19
CA LYS A 173 -17.42 -5.74 -1.79
C LYS A 173 -18.55 -5.94 -2.80
N ASP A 174 -19.63 -6.59 -2.39
CA ASP A 174 -20.74 -6.97 -3.27
C ASP A 174 -20.27 -7.82 -4.47
N GLN A 175 -20.29 -7.29 -5.68
CA GLN A 175 -19.81 -7.96 -6.90
C GLN A 175 -18.48 -7.39 -7.42
N GLU A 176 -17.91 -6.43 -6.70
CA GLU A 176 -16.66 -5.77 -6.99
C GLU A 176 -15.56 -6.26 -6.06
N GLY A 177 -14.31 -6.14 -6.48
CA GLY A 177 -13.19 -6.52 -5.63
C GLY A 177 -11.86 -6.10 -6.22
N TYR A 178 -10.81 -6.22 -5.43
CA TYR A 178 -9.46 -6.12 -5.91
C TYR A 178 -8.62 -7.29 -5.41
N ILE A 179 -7.57 -7.59 -6.16
CA ILE A 179 -6.50 -8.49 -5.76
C ILE A 179 -5.20 -7.69 -5.80
N ALA A 180 -4.51 -7.61 -4.67
CA ALA A 180 -3.16 -7.07 -4.58
C ALA A 180 -2.16 -8.21 -4.73
N ILE A 181 -1.30 -8.13 -5.74
CA ILE A 181 -0.28 -9.14 -6.03
C ILE A 181 1.10 -8.52 -5.81
N CYS A 182 1.90 -9.11 -4.94
CA CYS A 182 3.29 -8.73 -4.76
C CYS A 182 4.15 -9.42 -5.83
N THR A 183 4.72 -8.66 -6.75
CA THR A 183 5.55 -9.17 -7.83
C THR A 183 7.00 -9.46 -7.40
N THR A 184 7.37 -9.02 -6.20
CA THR A 184 8.67 -9.29 -5.57
C THR A 184 8.50 -10.02 -4.23
N PRO A 185 7.98 -11.27 -4.22
CA PRO A 185 7.59 -11.95 -2.98
C PRO A 185 8.75 -12.25 -2.03
N TRP A 186 9.98 -12.33 -2.53
CA TRP A 186 11.19 -12.60 -1.74
C TRP A 186 11.55 -11.45 -0.78
N ASN A 187 11.15 -10.22 -1.07
CA ASN A 187 11.35 -9.06 -0.21
C ASN A 187 10.05 -8.35 0.16
N GLY A 188 8.91 -8.91 -0.23
CA GLY A 188 7.59 -8.40 0.08
C GLY A 188 6.95 -9.15 1.25
N GLY A 189 6.21 -8.42 2.03
CA GLY A 189 5.41 -8.96 3.12
C GLY A 189 4.08 -8.25 3.23
N TYR A 190 3.23 -8.75 4.11
CA TYR A 190 1.96 -8.13 4.43
C TYR A 190 1.74 -8.11 5.94
N HIS A 191 0.99 -7.15 6.39
CA HIS A 191 0.38 -7.16 7.71
C HIS A 191 -1.13 -7.12 7.54
N ALA A 192 -1.83 -7.91 8.33
CA ALA A 192 -3.27 -7.91 8.37
C ALA A 192 -3.73 -7.87 9.81
N SER A 193 -4.70 -7.03 10.10
CA SER A 193 -5.33 -6.95 11.41
C SER A 193 -6.84 -6.83 11.29
N HIS A 194 -7.56 -7.55 12.14
CA HIS A 194 -8.99 -7.40 12.30
C HIS A 194 -9.25 -7.07 13.76
N PRO A 195 -9.50 -5.79 14.11
CA PRO A 195 -9.75 -5.41 15.49
C PRO A 195 -11.05 -6.03 15.99
N ALA A 196 -11.06 -6.46 17.25
CA ALA A 196 -12.26 -7.00 17.88
C ALA A 196 -13.39 -5.96 17.87
N GLY A 197 -14.53 -6.30 17.25
CA GLY A 197 -15.64 -5.37 17.03
C GLY A 197 -15.35 -4.28 16.01
N GLY A 198 -14.26 -4.41 15.28
CA GLY A 198 -13.91 -3.47 14.24
C GLY A 198 -14.74 -3.65 12.97
N PRO A 199 -14.86 -2.61 12.16
CA PRO A 199 -15.74 -2.66 10.99
C PRO A 199 -15.18 -3.46 9.81
N TYR A 200 -13.88 -3.74 9.75
CA TYR A 200 -13.24 -4.45 8.63
C TYR A 200 -11.82 -4.92 8.96
N THR A 201 -11.27 -5.73 8.06
CA THR A 201 -9.88 -6.19 8.14
C THR A 201 -8.98 -5.19 7.41
N HIS A 202 -7.98 -4.68 8.09
CA HIS A 202 -6.92 -3.86 7.51
C HIS A 202 -5.83 -4.77 6.95
N VAL A 203 -5.47 -4.59 5.70
CA VAL A 203 -4.37 -5.33 5.07
C VAL A 203 -3.47 -4.36 4.32
N GLY A 204 -2.20 -4.36 4.66
CA GLY A 204 -1.19 -3.52 4.02
C GLY A 204 0.02 -4.33 3.55
N VAL A 205 0.71 -3.79 2.57
CA VAL A 205 1.97 -4.35 2.04
C VAL A 205 3.15 -3.60 2.62
N TYR A 206 4.24 -4.31 2.86
CA TYR A 206 5.55 -3.73 3.13
C TYR A 206 6.64 -4.45 2.35
N PHE A 207 7.79 -3.80 2.20
CA PHE A 207 8.97 -4.36 1.55
C PHE A 207 10.17 -4.30 2.50
N GLU A 208 11.08 -5.27 2.37
CA GLU A 208 12.38 -5.33 3.06
C GLU A 208 13.51 -5.23 2.01
N PRO A 209 13.89 -4.00 1.58
CA PRO A 209 14.77 -3.80 0.42
C PRO A 209 16.22 -4.23 0.64
N SER A 210 16.62 -4.48 1.85
CA SER A 210 18.01 -4.85 2.22
C SER A 210 18.28 -6.36 2.28
N LEU A 211 17.39 -7.17 1.74
CA LEU A 211 17.59 -8.63 1.64
C LEU A 211 18.26 -9.04 0.34
#